data_18ea9f53cf68dec6652221fed4057055
#
_entry.id   18ea9f53cf68dec6652221fed4057055
#
_cell.length_a   1.000
_cell.length_b   1.000
_cell.length_c   1.000
_cell.angle_alpha   90.00
_cell.angle_beta   90.00
_cell.angle_gamma   90.00
#
_symmetry.space_group_name_H-M   'P 1'
#
loop_
_entity.id
_entity.type
_entity.pdbx_description
1 polymer ?
#
loop_
_entity_poly.entity_id
_entity_poly.type
_entity_poly.pdbx_seq_one_letter_code
_entity_poly.pdbx_strand_id
1 'polypeptide(L)'
;MTTPISNDIPRVGPGAFLTLHYRLSGPHGDVVNTFDQAPATLSLGNSELSPLLEQALMDLPEGAHECFEFEAGLVFGQRNPDLLQWVSKASLAEAGEAVDELQEGEVVQVPTGQAGQQVAGIVRKLEADAALLDFNHPLAGQPVRFEVQLIGVL
;
A
#
# COMPACT_ATOMS: atom_id res chain seq x y z
N MET A 1 -17.49 29.49 33.29
CA MET A 1 -16.49 28.48 33.00
C MET A 1 -16.28 28.37 31.52
N THR A 2 -15.07 28.37 31.13
CA THR A 2 -14.76 28.24 29.72
C THR A 2 -14.59 26.77 29.36
N THR A 3 -15.34 26.32 28.39
CA THR A 3 -15.16 24.97 27.89
C THR A 3 -13.86 24.92 27.10
N PRO A 4 -12.97 23.99 27.42
CA PRO A 4 -11.76 23.84 26.64
C PRO A 4 -12.09 23.51 25.19
N ILE A 5 -11.64 24.34 24.29
CA ILE A 5 -11.89 24.13 22.87
C ILE A 5 -11.29 22.82 22.40
N SER A 6 -10.18 22.42 23.01
CA SER A 6 -9.50 21.19 22.66
C SER A 6 -10.37 19.95 22.81
N ASN A 7 -11.41 20.02 23.66
CA ASN A 7 -12.35 18.90 23.81
C ASN A 7 -13.27 18.74 22.61
N ASP A 8 -13.36 19.75 21.77
CA ASP A 8 -14.23 19.73 20.60
C ASP A 8 -13.49 19.33 19.33
N ILE A 9 -12.18 19.07 19.43
CA ILE A 9 -11.41 18.65 18.28
C ILE A 9 -11.80 17.23 17.89
N PRO A 10 -12.23 16.99 16.65
CA PRO A 10 -12.57 15.63 16.23
C PRO A 10 -11.36 14.69 16.34
N ARG A 11 -11.62 13.50 16.80
CA ARG A 11 -10.60 12.46 16.91
C ARG A 11 -11.04 11.24 16.11
N VAL A 12 -10.06 10.49 15.64
CA VAL A 12 -10.33 9.27 14.88
C VAL A 12 -10.99 8.23 15.78
N GLY A 13 -12.09 7.70 15.32
CA GLY A 13 -12.80 6.60 15.98
C GLY A 13 -13.23 5.55 14.98
N PRO A 14 -13.84 4.44 15.48
CA PRO A 14 -14.32 3.39 14.57
C PRO A 14 -15.31 3.95 13.55
N GLY A 15 -15.12 3.59 12.29
CA GLY A 15 -15.99 4.03 11.21
C GLY A 15 -15.80 5.48 10.77
N ALA A 16 -14.78 6.17 11.28
CA ALA A 16 -14.53 7.56 10.93
C ALA A 16 -14.20 7.71 9.44
N PHE A 17 -14.62 8.83 8.86
CA PHE A 17 -14.23 9.22 7.52
C PHE A 17 -13.11 10.25 7.64
N LEU A 18 -11.97 9.97 7.01
CA LEU A 18 -10.77 10.77 7.18
C LEU A 18 -10.35 11.42 5.88
N THR A 19 -9.92 12.67 5.97
CA THR A 19 -9.15 13.33 4.91
C THR A 19 -7.74 13.52 5.44
N LEU A 20 -6.77 12.99 4.74
CA LEU A 20 -5.39 12.98 5.24
C LEU A 20 -4.38 12.90 4.11
N HIS A 21 -3.17 13.37 4.42
CA HIS A 21 -2.00 12.96 3.66
C HIS A 21 -1.35 11.80 4.38
N TYR A 22 -0.86 10.82 3.63
CA TYR A 22 -0.10 9.74 4.24
C TYR A 22 1.00 9.25 3.30
N ARG A 23 2.00 8.67 3.92
CA ARG A 23 3.14 8.09 3.21
C ARG A 23 3.40 6.71 3.80
N LEU A 24 3.45 5.73 2.94
CA LEU A 24 3.73 4.37 3.29
C LEU A 24 5.03 3.98 2.62
N SER A 25 6.06 3.69 3.41
CA SER A 25 7.38 3.45 2.86
C SER A 25 8.04 2.25 3.54
N GLY A 26 8.99 1.67 2.82
CA GLY A 26 9.85 0.61 3.30
C GLY A 26 11.31 0.96 3.02
N PRO A 27 12.22 0.00 3.24
CA PRO A 27 13.65 0.25 3.06
C PRO A 27 14.05 0.67 1.65
N HIS A 28 13.23 0.34 0.67
CA HIS A 28 13.52 0.60 -0.73
C HIS A 28 12.81 1.85 -1.28
N GLY A 29 12.08 2.56 -0.44
CA GLY A 29 11.41 3.78 -0.82
C GLY A 29 9.92 3.78 -0.55
N ASP A 30 9.22 4.77 -1.10
CA ASP A 30 7.80 4.97 -0.87
C ASP A 30 6.97 4.06 -1.78
N VAL A 31 5.94 3.44 -1.18
CA VAL A 31 4.90 2.75 -1.94
C VAL A 31 3.75 3.71 -2.23
N VAL A 32 3.39 4.51 -1.22
CA VAL A 32 2.36 5.55 -1.35
C VAL A 32 2.90 6.83 -0.73
N ASN A 33 2.67 7.95 -1.38
CA ASN A 33 3.02 9.25 -0.83
C ASN A 33 2.07 10.29 -1.40
N THR A 34 1.15 10.78 -0.57
CA THR A 34 0.18 11.78 -1.01
C THR A 34 0.63 13.21 -0.70
N PHE A 35 1.76 13.38 0.03
CA PHE A 35 2.20 14.72 0.46
C PHE A 35 2.49 15.65 -0.71
N ASP A 36 2.87 15.10 -1.86
CA ASP A 36 3.13 15.88 -3.07
C ASP A 36 1.92 15.91 -4.01
N GLN A 37 0.77 15.41 -3.55
CA GLN A 37 -0.44 15.29 -4.35
C GLN A 37 -1.64 15.77 -3.55
N ALA A 38 -2.85 15.51 -4.08
CA ALA A 38 -4.07 15.80 -3.34
C ALA A 38 -4.22 14.86 -2.14
N PRO A 39 -4.85 15.33 -1.06
CA PRO A 39 -5.11 14.48 0.10
C PRO A 39 -5.98 13.28 -0.27
N ALA A 40 -5.76 12.18 0.43
CA ALA A 40 -6.58 10.99 0.30
C ALA A 40 -7.77 11.06 1.23
N THR A 41 -8.84 10.35 0.88
CA THR A 41 -9.98 10.15 1.75
C THR A 41 -10.14 8.68 2.04
N LEU A 42 -10.37 8.33 3.31
CA LEU A 42 -10.48 6.95 3.76
C LEU A 42 -11.65 6.82 4.71
N SER A 43 -12.34 5.67 4.63
CA SER A 43 -13.33 5.28 5.62
C SER A 43 -12.79 4.11 6.42
N LEU A 44 -12.70 4.26 7.72
CA LEU A 44 -12.21 3.18 8.57
C LEU A 44 -13.23 2.05 8.65
N GLY A 45 -12.72 0.83 8.71
CA GLY A 45 -13.57 -0.35 8.77
C GLY A 45 -13.96 -0.91 7.42
N ASN A 46 -13.50 -0.31 6.31
CA ASN A 46 -13.80 -0.75 4.94
C ASN A 46 -12.66 -1.55 4.31
N SER A 47 -11.69 -1.95 5.08
CA SER A 47 -10.51 -2.68 4.60
C SER A 47 -9.64 -1.88 3.62
N GLU A 48 -9.80 -0.57 3.59
CA GLU A 48 -8.95 0.29 2.75
C GLU A 48 -7.52 0.37 3.30
N LEU A 49 -7.37 0.24 4.63
CA LEU A 49 -6.08 0.16 5.28
C LEU A 49 -5.97 -1.16 6.04
N SER A 50 -4.73 -1.60 6.22
CA SER A 50 -4.44 -2.73 7.10
C SER A 50 -4.94 -2.43 8.52
N PRO A 51 -5.43 -3.43 9.27
CA PRO A 51 -5.89 -3.21 10.65
C PRO A 51 -4.88 -2.53 11.56
N LEU A 52 -3.59 -2.83 11.41
CA LEU A 52 -2.56 -2.18 12.22
C LEU A 52 -2.44 -0.70 11.90
N LEU A 53 -2.59 -0.33 10.64
CA LEU A 53 -2.55 1.08 10.24
C LEU A 53 -3.77 1.81 10.76
N GLU A 54 -4.95 1.18 10.73
CA GLU A 54 -6.15 1.77 11.30
C GLU A 54 -6.01 1.98 12.80
N GLN A 55 -5.44 1.01 13.52
CA GLN A 55 -5.20 1.14 14.96
C GLN A 55 -4.24 2.28 15.28
N ALA A 56 -3.24 2.48 14.44
CA ALA A 56 -2.31 3.59 14.63
C ALA A 56 -2.99 4.95 14.50
N LEU A 57 -4.05 5.04 13.71
CA LEU A 57 -4.79 6.27 13.54
C LEU A 57 -5.78 6.56 14.66
N MET A 58 -6.20 5.54 15.42
CA MET A 58 -7.22 5.71 16.45
C MET A 58 -6.81 6.77 17.48
N ASP A 59 -7.76 7.58 17.88
CA ASP A 59 -7.60 8.66 18.86
C ASP A 59 -6.70 9.81 18.44
N LEU A 60 -6.20 9.82 17.20
CA LEU A 60 -5.46 10.98 16.72
C LEU A 60 -6.41 12.15 16.51
N PRO A 61 -6.04 13.35 16.98
CA PRO A 61 -6.87 14.54 16.73
C PRO A 61 -6.71 15.04 15.31
N GLU A 62 -7.75 15.70 14.83
CA GLU A 62 -7.68 16.41 13.57
C GLU A 62 -6.51 17.40 13.60
N GLY A 63 -5.70 17.41 12.56
CA GLY A 63 -4.50 18.22 12.49
C GLY A 63 -3.24 17.51 12.96
N ALA A 64 -3.35 16.28 13.48
CA ALA A 64 -2.18 15.53 13.94
C ALA A 64 -1.25 15.16 12.77
N HIS A 65 0.04 15.24 13.03
CA HIS A 65 1.06 14.80 12.10
C HIS A 65 1.98 13.84 12.86
N GLU A 66 1.84 12.55 12.57
CA GLU A 66 2.54 11.49 13.30
C GLU A 66 3.23 10.53 12.34
N CYS A 67 4.26 9.86 12.83
CA CYS A 67 4.99 8.86 12.09
C CYS A 67 5.07 7.60 12.92
N PHE A 68 4.69 6.48 12.34
CA PHE A 68 4.69 5.18 13.01
C PHE A 68 5.62 4.23 12.26
N GLU A 69 6.31 3.37 13.02
CA GLU A 69 7.18 2.37 12.46
C GLU A 69 6.72 0.99 12.92
N PHE A 70 6.70 0.04 11.99
CA PHE A 70 6.27 -1.33 12.24
C PHE A 70 7.36 -2.29 11.82
N GLU A 71 7.53 -3.36 12.60
CA GLU A 71 8.51 -4.39 12.30
C GLU A 71 8.11 -5.18 11.05
N ALA A 72 9.10 -5.81 10.44
CA ALA A 72 8.88 -6.61 9.24
C ALA A 72 7.83 -7.69 9.48
N GLY A 73 6.90 -7.82 8.53
CA GLY A 73 5.88 -8.85 8.59
C GLY A 73 4.66 -8.53 9.41
N LEU A 74 4.61 -7.39 10.12
CA LEU A 74 3.44 -7.05 10.95
C LEU A 74 2.28 -6.49 10.16
N VAL A 75 2.53 -5.59 9.23
CA VAL A 75 1.45 -4.88 8.53
C VAL A 75 0.95 -5.66 7.32
N PHE A 76 1.86 -6.14 6.49
CA PHE A 76 1.54 -6.81 5.23
C PHE A 76 1.91 -8.29 5.23
N GLY A 77 2.22 -8.83 6.42
CA GLY A 77 2.57 -10.24 6.55
C GLY A 77 3.96 -10.56 6.02
N GLN A 78 4.29 -11.84 6.07
CA GLN A 78 5.57 -12.33 5.56
C GLN A 78 5.49 -12.54 4.06
N ARG A 79 6.66 -12.55 3.42
CA ARG A 79 6.71 -12.92 2.01
C ARG A 79 6.32 -14.39 1.86
N ASN A 80 5.50 -14.66 0.84
CA ASN A 80 5.07 -16.00 0.53
C ASN A 80 5.81 -16.47 -0.73
N PRO A 81 6.70 -17.48 -0.63
CA PRO A 81 7.41 -17.98 -1.82
C PRO A 81 6.50 -18.60 -2.88
N ASP A 82 5.28 -19.02 -2.49
CA ASP A 82 4.31 -19.52 -3.45
C ASP A 82 3.77 -18.42 -4.38
N LEU A 83 3.99 -17.17 -4.06
CA LEU A 83 3.62 -16.05 -4.90
C LEU A 83 4.71 -15.67 -5.90
N LEU A 84 5.83 -16.39 -5.92
CA LEU A 84 6.83 -16.29 -6.96
C LEU A 84 6.48 -17.29 -8.04
N GLN A 85 6.15 -16.83 -9.23
CA GLN A 85 5.69 -17.71 -10.30
C GLN A 85 6.36 -17.37 -11.63
N TRP A 86 6.69 -18.41 -12.39
CA TRP A 86 7.19 -18.24 -13.76
C TRP A 86 6.00 -18.02 -14.69
N VAL A 87 6.07 -16.97 -15.48
CA VAL A 87 5.05 -16.65 -16.47
C VAL A 87 5.73 -16.54 -17.82
N SER A 88 5.15 -17.16 -18.85
CA SER A 88 5.73 -17.11 -20.18
C SER A 88 5.69 -15.69 -20.73
N LYS A 89 6.72 -15.33 -21.49
CA LYS A 89 6.73 -14.02 -22.16
C LYS A 89 5.61 -13.91 -23.18
N ALA A 90 5.20 -15.02 -23.78
CA ALA A 90 4.06 -15.02 -24.69
C ALA A 90 2.77 -14.58 -23.99
N SER A 91 2.53 -15.05 -22.76
CA SER A 91 1.38 -14.62 -21.96
C SER A 91 1.45 -13.16 -21.60
N LEU A 92 2.63 -12.66 -21.28
CA LEU A 92 2.83 -11.24 -20.97
C LEU A 92 2.59 -10.37 -22.19
N ALA A 93 3.04 -10.81 -23.36
CA ALA A 93 2.80 -10.09 -24.60
C ALA A 93 1.31 -10.01 -24.94
N GLU A 94 0.56 -11.08 -24.68
CA GLU A 94 -0.89 -11.08 -24.87
C GLU A 94 -1.58 -10.09 -23.94
N ALA A 95 -1.01 -9.83 -22.75
CA ALA A 95 -1.53 -8.85 -21.80
C ALA A 95 -1.13 -7.42 -22.15
N GLY A 96 -0.36 -7.21 -23.23
CA GLY A 96 0.04 -5.88 -23.66
C GLY A 96 1.40 -5.43 -23.16
N GLU A 97 2.17 -6.32 -22.53
CA GLU A 97 3.47 -5.96 -21.99
C GLU A 97 4.55 -6.00 -23.07
N ALA A 98 5.50 -5.08 -22.99
CA ALA A 98 6.64 -5.02 -23.90
C ALA A 98 7.71 -6.00 -23.43
N VAL A 99 7.56 -7.28 -23.79
CA VAL A 99 8.39 -8.35 -23.23
C VAL A 99 9.86 -8.25 -23.62
N ASP A 100 10.18 -7.60 -24.71
CA ASP A 100 11.56 -7.43 -25.14
C ASP A 100 12.30 -6.37 -24.34
N GLU A 101 11.58 -5.54 -23.61
CA GLU A 101 12.14 -4.43 -22.83
C GLU A 101 12.05 -4.67 -21.33
N LEU A 102 11.60 -5.84 -20.89
CA LEU A 102 11.48 -6.15 -19.48
C LEU A 102 12.83 -6.17 -18.80
N GLN A 103 12.87 -5.61 -17.60
CA GLN A 103 14.04 -5.60 -16.75
C GLN A 103 13.67 -6.07 -15.35
N GLU A 104 14.63 -6.61 -14.63
CA GLU A 104 14.42 -6.98 -13.23
C GLU A 104 14.03 -5.75 -12.42
N GLY A 105 13.04 -5.91 -11.57
CA GLY A 105 12.50 -4.83 -10.75
C GLY A 105 11.31 -4.10 -11.35
N GLU A 106 10.98 -4.34 -12.62
CA GLU A 106 9.79 -3.73 -13.22
C GLU A 106 8.51 -4.36 -12.71
N VAL A 107 7.45 -3.56 -12.69
CA VAL A 107 6.11 -4.04 -12.34
C VAL A 107 5.34 -4.30 -13.64
N VAL A 108 4.75 -5.49 -13.73
CA VAL A 108 3.92 -5.87 -14.88
C VAL A 108 2.54 -6.27 -14.40
N GLN A 109 1.53 -6.12 -15.26
CA GLN A 109 0.17 -6.52 -14.98
C GLN A 109 -0.10 -7.86 -15.66
N VAL A 110 -0.65 -8.80 -14.90
CA VAL A 110 -0.91 -10.16 -15.38
C VAL A 110 -2.39 -10.48 -15.20
N PRO A 111 -3.08 -10.99 -16.24
CA PRO A 111 -4.48 -11.39 -16.09
C PRO A 111 -4.61 -12.53 -15.09
N THR A 112 -5.65 -12.46 -14.25
CA THR A 112 -5.89 -13.49 -13.22
C THR A 112 -6.70 -14.67 -13.74
N GLY A 113 -7.17 -14.61 -14.99
CA GLY A 113 -8.10 -15.58 -15.52
C GLY A 113 -9.55 -15.18 -15.36
N GLN A 114 -9.82 -14.09 -14.65
CA GLN A 114 -11.15 -13.51 -14.56
C GLN A 114 -11.21 -12.27 -15.46
N ALA A 115 -12.30 -12.14 -16.19
CA ALA A 115 -12.43 -11.05 -17.16
C ALA A 115 -12.27 -9.68 -16.47
N GLY A 116 -11.38 -8.86 -17.01
CA GLY A 116 -11.17 -7.50 -16.53
C GLY A 116 -10.33 -7.38 -15.27
N GLN A 117 -9.80 -8.48 -14.73
CA GLN A 117 -8.98 -8.44 -13.55
C GLN A 117 -7.53 -8.73 -13.86
N GLN A 118 -6.65 -7.95 -13.26
CA GLN A 118 -5.21 -8.13 -13.39
C GLN A 118 -4.57 -7.99 -12.01
N VAL A 119 -3.42 -8.64 -11.83
CA VAL A 119 -2.60 -8.48 -10.63
C VAL A 119 -1.24 -7.96 -11.02
N ALA A 120 -0.65 -7.14 -10.14
CA ALA A 120 0.67 -6.61 -10.36
C ALA A 120 1.73 -7.58 -9.85
N GLY A 121 2.73 -7.86 -10.67
CA GLY A 121 3.87 -8.66 -10.29
C GLY A 121 5.16 -7.89 -10.55
N ILE A 122 6.18 -8.15 -9.73
CA ILE A 122 7.49 -7.54 -9.90
C ILE A 122 8.40 -8.57 -10.56
N VAL A 123 9.09 -8.17 -11.62
CA VAL A 123 10.02 -9.05 -12.33
C VAL A 123 11.25 -9.27 -11.44
N ARG A 124 11.50 -10.54 -11.08
CA ARG A 124 12.66 -10.91 -10.26
C ARG A 124 13.77 -11.57 -11.06
N LYS A 125 13.43 -12.33 -12.09
CA LYS A 125 14.38 -12.97 -12.99
C LYS A 125 13.82 -12.98 -14.40
N LEU A 126 14.70 -12.99 -15.38
CA LEU A 126 14.32 -13.07 -16.79
C LEU A 126 15.07 -14.23 -17.44
N GLU A 127 14.34 -15.04 -18.21
CA GLU A 127 14.90 -16.05 -19.07
C GLU A 127 14.47 -15.79 -20.52
N ALA A 128 14.94 -16.61 -21.44
CA ALA A 128 14.70 -16.36 -22.86
C ALA A 128 13.21 -16.31 -23.21
N ASP A 129 12.38 -17.13 -22.56
CA ASP A 129 10.97 -17.26 -22.87
C ASP A 129 10.03 -17.08 -21.68
N ALA A 130 10.56 -16.73 -20.50
CA ALA A 130 9.77 -16.60 -19.29
C ALA A 130 10.35 -15.55 -18.35
N ALA A 131 9.49 -15.06 -17.46
CA ALA A 131 9.89 -14.15 -16.39
C ALA A 131 9.40 -14.70 -15.06
N LEU A 132 10.23 -14.61 -14.03
CA LEU A 132 9.82 -14.95 -12.67
C LEU A 132 9.21 -13.70 -12.05
N LEU A 133 7.94 -13.80 -11.71
CA LEU A 133 7.18 -12.68 -11.16
C LEU A 133 6.89 -12.91 -9.68
N ASP A 134 7.01 -11.83 -8.92
CA ASP A 134 6.76 -11.80 -7.49
C ASP A 134 5.44 -11.06 -7.25
N PHE A 135 4.42 -11.77 -6.80
CA PHE A 135 3.10 -11.21 -6.55
C PHE A 135 2.90 -10.83 -5.08
N ASN A 136 3.94 -10.85 -4.27
CA ASN A 136 3.86 -10.36 -2.90
C ASN A 136 3.64 -8.85 -2.89
N HIS A 137 2.98 -8.36 -1.83
CA HIS A 137 2.92 -6.93 -1.62
C HIS A 137 4.35 -6.38 -1.50
N PRO A 138 4.64 -5.18 -2.06
CA PRO A 138 6.00 -4.63 -2.00
C PRO A 138 6.56 -4.50 -0.58
N LEU A 139 5.71 -4.36 0.43
CA LEU A 139 6.13 -4.23 1.82
C LEU A 139 5.99 -5.52 2.61
N ALA A 140 5.57 -6.63 1.99
CA ALA A 140 5.51 -7.92 2.67
C ALA A 140 6.91 -8.34 3.12
N GLY A 141 7.04 -8.73 4.38
CA GLY A 141 8.32 -9.11 4.97
C GLY A 141 9.29 -7.95 5.18
N GLN A 142 8.83 -6.71 5.02
CA GLN A 142 9.66 -5.52 5.17
C GLN A 142 9.17 -4.68 6.34
N PRO A 143 10.08 -3.95 7.02
CA PRO A 143 9.63 -2.95 7.98
C PRO A 143 8.88 -1.84 7.26
N VAL A 144 7.85 -1.31 7.90
CA VAL A 144 6.96 -0.32 7.30
C VAL A 144 7.01 0.96 8.10
N ARG A 145 7.13 2.09 7.40
CA ARG A 145 7.01 3.41 7.98
C ARG A 145 5.75 4.05 7.46
N PHE A 146 4.89 4.47 8.38
CA PHE A 146 3.61 5.10 8.08
C PHE A 146 3.58 6.50 8.66
N GLU A 147 3.68 7.48 7.78
CA GLU A 147 3.58 8.90 8.16
C GLU A 147 2.20 9.39 7.77
N VAL A 148 1.55 10.11 8.67
CA VAL A 148 0.20 10.59 8.45
C VAL A 148 0.04 12.01 8.94
N GLN A 149 -0.67 12.82 8.17
CA GLN A 149 -1.11 14.16 8.58
C GLN A 149 -2.62 14.22 8.39
N LEU A 150 -3.36 14.25 9.49
CA LEU A 150 -4.82 14.33 9.45
C LEU A 150 -5.24 15.77 9.10
N ILE A 151 -6.05 15.88 8.05
CA ILE A 151 -6.61 17.15 7.62
C ILE A 151 -8.02 17.32 8.15
N GLY A 152 -8.81 16.27 8.10
CA GLY A 152 -10.19 16.30 8.57
C GLY A 152 -10.63 14.96 9.10
N VAL A 153 -11.48 14.97 10.11
CA VAL A 153 -12.08 13.77 10.73
C VAL A 153 -13.58 14.01 10.81
N LEU A 154 -14.35 13.09 10.24
CA LEU A 154 -15.82 13.15 10.28
C LEU A 154 -16.44 11.96 10.99
#